data_851c3136ad836b93016f20bf99cc95d9
#
_entry.id   851c3136ad836b93016f20bf99cc95d9
#
_cell.length_a   1.000
_cell.length_b   1.000
_cell.length_c   1.000
_cell.angle_alpha   90.00
_cell.angle_beta   90.00
_cell.angle_gamma   90.00
#
_symmetry.space_group_name_H-M   'P 1'
#
loop_
_entity.id
_entity.type
_entity.pdbx_description
1 polymer ?
#
loop_
_entity_poly.entity_id
_entity_poly.type
_entity_poly.pdbx_seq_one_letter_code
_entity_poly.pdbx_strand_id
1 'polypeptide(L)'
;MYIDGFVIPVLAENRQAFIDHATNADSMFMEMGALRVVECWGDDVPEGKVTDFRRAVDATASESIVFSWIEWPDKATRDAAFAKMMSEDFSDPRMDQAKNPMPFDGKRMIFGGFVPVVDMGDET
;
A
#
# COMPACT_ATOMS: atom_id res chain seq x y z
N MET A 1 6.12 -8.01 15.28
CA MET A 1 5.94 -7.31 13.98
C MET A 1 4.46 -7.22 13.63
N TYR A 2 4.08 -6.17 12.95
CA TYR A 2 2.71 -5.96 12.48
C TYR A 2 2.74 -5.56 11.01
N ILE A 3 1.82 -6.07 10.20
CA ILE A 3 1.83 -5.87 8.75
C ILE A 3 0.54 -5.19 8.31
N ASP A 4 0.65 -4.10 7.55
CA ASP A 4 -0.47 -3.57 6.78
C ASP A 4 -0.33 -4.07 5.35
N GLY A 5 -1.40 -4.65 4.80
CA GLY A 5 -1.42 -5.17 3.44
C GLY A 5 -2.40 -4.42 2.57
N PHE A 6 -2.08 -4.30 1.28
CA PHE A 6 -2.90 -3.54 0.32
C PHE A 6 -2.99 -4.27 -1.01
N VAL A 7 -4.15 -4.14 -1.66
CA VAL A 7 -4.31 -4.51 -3.06
C VAL A 7 -4.93 -3.32 -3.78
N ILE A 8 -4.32 -2.88 -4.87
CA ILE A 8 -4.65 -1.61 -5.52
C ILE A 8 -4.77 -1.80 -7.03
N PRO A 9 -5.89 -1.41 -7.66
CA PRO A 9 -5.98 -1.38 -9.12
C PRO A 9 -5.36 -0.07 -9.64
N VAL A 10 -4.43 -0.18 -10.59
CA VAL A 10 -3.73 0.96 -11.16
C VAL A 10 -3.70 0.82 -12.68
N LEU A 11 -4.11 1.85 -13.42
CA LEU A 11 -3.99 1.82 -14.87
C LEU A 11 -2.56 1.47 -15.28
N ALA A 12 -2.42 0.53 -16.21
CA ALA A 12 -1.10 0.06 -16.65
C ALA A 12 -0.23 1.21 -17.17
N GLU A 13 -0.83 2.18 -17.84
CA GLU A 13 -0.13 3.36 -18.35
C GLU A 13 0.35 4.29 -17.23
N ASN A 14 -0.19 4.16 -16.02
CA ASN A 14 0.18 4.97 -14.87
C ASN A 14 1.25 4.33 -13.98
N ARG A 15 1.95 3.31 -14.49
CA ARG A 15 2.97 2.60 -13.71
C ARG A 15 4.02 3.55 -13.14
N GLN A 16 4.59 4.43 -13.98
CA GLN A 16 5.62 5.36 -13.50
C GLN A 16 5.03 6.40 -12.54
N ALA A 17 3.84 6.89 -12.82
CA ALA A 17 3.15 7.83 -11.91
C ALA A 17 2.92 7.19 -10.54
N PHE A 18 2.57 5.89 -10.52
CA PHE A 18 2.40 5.15 -9.28
C PHE A 18 3.73 5.02 -8.51
N ILE A 19 4.80 4.67 -9.22
CA ILE A 19 6.13 4.55 -8.60
C ILE A 19 6.55 5.88 -7.96
N ASP A 20 6.36 6.98 -8.68
CA ASP A 20 6.71 8.30 -8.18
C ASP A 20 5.88 8.69 -6.96
N HIS A 21 4.57 8.46 -7.02
CA HIS A 21 3.67 8.72 -5.90
C HIS A 21 4.06 7.89 -4.67
N ALA A 22 4.24 6.57 -4.85
CA ALA A 22 4.54 5.65 -3.77
C ALA A 22 5.91 5.94 -3.13
N THR A 23 6.90 6.29 -3.95
CA THR A 23 8.23 6.65 -3.44
C THR A 23 8.14 7.80 -2.45
N ASN A 24 7.34 8.81 -2.76
CA ASN A 24 7.12 9.93 -1.86
C ASN A 24 6.32 9.54 -0.61
N ALA A 25 5.17 8.91 -0.80
CA ALA A 25 4.29 8.54 0.31
C ALA A 25 4.96 7.53 1.26
N ASP A 26 5.63 6.52 0.72
CA ASP A 26 6.24 5.46 1.52
C ASP A 26 7.43 5.95 2.33
N SER A 27 8.15 6.97 1.85
CA SER A 27 9.23 7.57 2.63
C SER A 27 8.71 8.16 3.95
N MET A 28 7.48 8.67 3.94
CA MET A 28 6.83 9.18 5.14
C MET A 28 6.59 8.06 6.16
N PHE A 29 6.13 6.89 5.70
CA PHE A 29 5.93 5.74 6.59
C PHE A 29 7.24 5.29 7.23
N MET A 30 8.34 5.31 6.48
CA MET A 30 9.67 4.98 7.03
C MET A 30 10.07 5.96 8.14
N GLU A 31 9.79 7.25 7.96
CA GLU A 31 10.05 8.27 8.99
C GLU A 31 9.17 8.07 10.23
N MET A 32 7.98 7.49 10.07
CA MET A 32 7.05 7.24 11.17
C MET A 32 7.33 5.93 11.91
N GLY A 33 8.36 5.20 11.52
CA GLY A 33 8.79 4.00 12.26
C GLY A 33 8.58 2.68 11.55
N ALA A 34 8.12 2.68 10.30
CA ALA A 34 8.04 1.44 9.52
C ALA A 34 9.43 0.84 9.34
N LEU A 35 9.51 -0.49 9.38
CA LEU A 35 10.77 -1.21 9.14
C LEU A 35 11.03 -1.36 7.65
N ARG A 36 9.97 -1.52 6.87
CA ARG A 36 10.06 -1.78 5.44
C ARG A 36 8.72 -1.50 4.77
N VAL A 37 8.77 -0.97 3.55
CA VAL A 37 7.60 -0.83 2.69
C VAL A 37 7.95 -1.44 1.34
N VAL A 38 7.08 -2.29 0.81
CA VAL A 38 7.29 -2.95 -0.48
C VAL A 38 6.06 -2.76 -1.35
N GLU A 39 6.28 -2.27 -2.57
CA GLU A 39 5.24 -2.11 -3.58
C GLU A 39 5.54 -3.06 -4.73
N CYS A 40 4.63 -4.00 -5.03
CA CYS A 40 4.83 -4.99 -6.08
C CYS A 40 3.84 -4.79 -7.21
N TRP A 41 4.35 -4.68 -8.42
CA TRP A 41 3.55 -4.53 -9.63
C TRP A 41 3.18 -5.91 -10.19
N GLY A 42 1.90 -6.11 -10.54
CA GLY A 42 1.42 -7.40 -11.04
C GLY A 42 2.17 -7.87 -12.27
N ASP A 43 2.62 -9.12 -12.24
CA ASP A 43 3.34 -9.77 -13.33
C ASP A 43 2.59 -11.02 -13.79
N ASP A 44 2.32 -11.94 -12.88
CA ASP A 44 1.57 -13.18 -13.14
C ASP A 44 0.41 -13.26 -12.15
N VAL A 45 -0.71 -12.65 -12.52
CA VAL A 45 -1.91 -12.56 -11.67
C VAL A 45 -3.05 -13.31 -12.37
N PRO A 46 -3.18 -14.62 -12.13
CA PRO A 46 -4.15 -15.43 -12.86
C PRO A 46 -5.59 -15.17 -12.43
N GLU A 47 -6.50 -15.44 -13.37
CA GLU A 47 -7.93 -15.45 -13.09
C GLU A 47 -8.27 -16.71 -12.28
N GLY A 48 -8.97 -16.51 -11.16
CA GLY A 48 -9.45 -17.62 -10.33
C GLY A 48 -10.85 -18.07 -10.71
N LYS A 49 -11.29 -19.18 -10.11
CA LYS A 49 -12.64 -19.70 -10.36
C LYS A 49 -13.71 -18.95 -9.57
N VAL A 50 -13.48 -18.71 -8.28
CA VAL A 50 -14.44 -18.04 -7.41
C VAL A 50 -14.11 -16.55 -7.31
N THR A 51 -12.85 -16.24 -7.04
CA THR A 51 -12.36 -14.87 -6.98
C THR A 51 -10.88 -14.85 -7.32
N ASP A 52 -10.32 -13.67 -7.43
CA ASP A 52 -8.91 -13.43 -7.71
C ASP A 52 -8.56 -12.00 -7.31
N PHE A 53 -7.30 -11.61 -7.47
CA PHE A 53 -6.87 -10.26 -7.14
C PHE A 53 -7.63 -9.20 -7.93
N ARG A 54 -7.90 -9.45 -9.20
CA ARG A 54 -8.58 -8.47 -10.05
C ARG A 54 -10.03 -8.24 -9.63
N ARG A 55 -10.76 -9.32 -9.33
CA ARG A 55 -12.15 -9.23 -8.86
C ARG A 55 -12.24 -8.58 -7.49
N ALA A 56 -11.26 -8.84 -6.63
CA ALA A 56 -11.23 -8.28 -5.27
C ALA A 56 -11.26 -6.75 -5.26
N VAL A 57 -10.71 -6.11 -6.28
CA VAL A 57 -10.65 -4.64 -6.41
C VAL A 57 -11.42 -4.12 -7.62
N ASP A 58 -12.25 -4.97 -8.23
CA ASP A 58 -13.05 -4.60 -9.41
C ASP A 58 -12.20 -3.96 -10.50
N ALA A 59 -11.07 -4.58 -10.82
CA ALA A 59 -10.13 -4.03 -11.78
C ALA A 59 -10.67 -4.10 -13.20
N THR A 60 -10.44 -3.05 -13.97
CA THR A 60 -10.77 -3.01 -15.40
C THR A 60 -9.69 -3.72 -16.21
N ALA A 61 -9.98 -4.01 -17.48
CA ALA A 61 -9.02 -4.68 -18.37
C ALA A 61 -7.73 -3.87 -18.57
N SER A 62 -7.80 -2.53 -18.42
CA SER A 62 -6.65 -1.64 -18.59
C SER A 62 -5.82 -1.46 -17.32
N GLU A 63 -6.27 -2.03 -16.22
CA GLU A 63 -5.59 -1.89 -14.93
C GLU A 63 -4.72 -3.10 -14.62
N SER A 64 -3.57 -2.83 -13.99
CA SER A 64 -2.74 -3.83 -13.35
C SER A 64 -3.08 -3.86 -11.85
N ILE A 65 -2.52 -4.83 -11.15
CA ILE A 65 -2.72 -4.98 -9.71
C ILE A 65 -1.41 -4.69 -9.00
N VAL A 66 -1.49 -3.86 -7.96
CA VAL A 66 -0.39 -3.66 -7.03
C VAL A 66 -0.69 -4.43 -5.76
N PHE A 67 0.28 -5.20 -5.31
CA PHE A 67 0.25 -5.88 -4.02
C PHE A 67 1.35 -5.25 -3.17
N SER A 68 0.97 -4.63 -2.04
CA SER A 68 1.95 -3.93 -1.23
C SER A 68 1.76 -4.21 0.25
N TRP A 69 2.82 -3.96 1.03
CA TRP A 69 2.73 -4.10 2.48
C TRP A 69 3.72 -3.19 3.19
N ILE A 70 3.37 -2.88 4.44
CA ILE A 70 4.21 -2.12 5.36
C ILE A 70 4.51 -3.02 6.55
N GLU A 71 5.79 -3.14 6.88
CA GLU A 71 6.26 -3.88 8.07
C GLU A 71 6.53 -2.90 9.20
N TRP A 72 5.81 -3.07 10.31
CA TRP A 72 5.97 -2.25 11.51
C TRP A 72 6.63 -3.09 12.62
N PRO A 73 7.42 -2.46 13.52
CA PRO A 73 8.01 -3.20 14.64
C PRO A 73 6.91 -3.78 15.56
N ASP A 74 5.81 -3.05 15.73
CA ASP A 74 4.67 -3.46 16.54
C ASP A 74 3.41 -2.69 16.13
N LYS A 75 2.27 -3.11 16.64
CA LYS A 75 0.99 -2.46 16.37
C LYS A 75 0.93 -1.04 16.95
N ALA A 76 1.54 -0.82 18.10
CA ALA A 76 1.52 0.49 18.75
C ALA A 76 2.16 1.57 17.88
N THR A 77 3.30 1.26 17.26
CA THR A 77 3.97 2.17 16.32
C THR A 77 3.10 2.46 15.11
N ARG A 78 2.49 1.42 14.55
CA ARG A 78 1.55 1.55 13.42
C ARG A 78 0.36 2.41 13.79
N ASP A 79 -0.27 2.15 14.93
CA ASP A 79 -1.45 2.90 15.36
C ASP A 79 -1.11 4.36 15.62
N ALA A 80 0.06 4.65 16.18
CA ALA A 80 0.52 6.01 16.42
C ALA A 80 0.74 6.76 15.08
N ALA A 81 1.30 6.08 14.08
CA ALA A 81 1.50 6.67 12.75
C ALA A 81 0.17 7.01 12.11
N PHE A 82 -0.79 6.10 12.14
CA PHE A 82 -2.11 6.31 11.56
C PHE A 82 -2.89 7.40 12.29
N ALA A 83 -2.82 7.42 13.62
CA ALA A 83 -3.45 8.48 14.42
C ALA A 83 -2.88 9.86 14.06
N LYS A 84 -1.56 9.95 13.85
CA LYS A 84 -0.91 11.19 13.44
C LYS A 84 -1.40 11.64 12.06
N MET A 85 -1.49 10.72 11.09
CA MET A 85 -1.96 11.05 9.74
C MET A 85 -3.42 11.48 9.71
N MET A 86 -4.24 10.98 10.65
CA MET A 86 -5.66 11.31 10.73
C MET A 86 -5.93 12.54 11.58
N SER A 87 -4.92 13.13 12.22
CA SER A 87 -5.10 14.32 13.04
C SER A 87 -5.33 15.56 12.17
N GLU A 88 -6.10 16.52 12.68
CA GLU A 88 -6.41 17.76 11.96
C GLU A 88 -5.16 18.62 11.74
N ASP A 89 -4.16 18.48 12.61
CA ASP A 89 -2.91 19.25 12.52
C ASP A 89 -1.90 18.63 11.56
N PHE A 90 -2.20 17.45 11.03
CA PHE A 90 -1.26 16.78 10.13
C PHE A 90 -1.16 17.51 8.80
N SER A 91 0.06 17.86 8.41
CA SER A 91 0.35 18.52 7.14
C SER A 91 1.68 18.01 6.60
N ASP A 92 1.61 17.21 5.54
CA ASP A 92 2.78 16.68 4.86
C ASP A 92 2.49 16.69 3.36
N PRO A 93 3.32 17.35 2.53
CA PRO A 93 3.06 17.43 1.09
C PRO A 93 3.01 16.06 0.42
N ARG A 94 3.63 15.04 0.99
CA ARG A 94 3.59 13.67 0.44
C ARG A 94 2.21 13.03 0.55
N MET A 95 1.35 13.55 1.45
CA MET A 95 -0.04 13.11 1.60
C MET A 95 -1.04 14.14 1.10
N ASP A 96 -0.58 15.22 0.52
CA ASP A 96 -1.42 16.27 -0.04
C ASP A 96 -1.79 15.89 -1.47
N GLN A 97 -3.10 15.70 -1.73
CA GLN A 97 -3.60 15.29 -3.05
C GLN A 97 -3.19 16.28 -4.16
N ALA A 98 -3.03 17.56 -3.84
CA ALA A 98 -2.60 18.55 -4.82
C ALA A 98 -1.11 18.46 -5.15
N LYS A 99 -0.27 18.05 -4.19
CA LYS A 99 1.19 18.01 -4.34
C LYS A 99 1.71 16.62 -4.65
N ASN A 100 0.99 15.59 -4.23
CA ASN A 100 1.33 14.18 -4.51
C ASN A 100 0.05 13.41 -4.81
N PRO A 101 -0.59 13.66 -5.97
CA PRO A 101 -1.88 13.04 -6.29
C PRO A 101 -1.76 11.53 -6.45
N MET A 102 -2.77 10.81 -5.94
CA MET A 102 -2.87 9.37 -6.12
C MET A 102 -3.25 9.07 -7.57
N PRO A 103 -2.43 8.30 -8.29
CA PRO A 103 -2.73 7.96 -9.69
C PRO A 103 -3.62 6.71 -9.83
N PHE A 104 -4.54 6.52 -8.90
CA PHE A 104 -5.46 5.38 -8.89
C PHE A 104 -6.73 5.73 -8.10
N ASP A 105 -7.77 4.91 -8.27
CA ASP A 105 -9.03 5.06 -7.54
C ASP A 105 -8.91 4.43 -6.15
N GLY A 106 -8.74 5.27 -5.15
CA GLY A 106 -8.60 4.82 -3.76
C GLY A 106 -9.83 4.12 -3.19
N LYS A 107 -11.00 4.28 -3.81
CA LYS A 107 -12.24 3.64 -3.35
C LYS A 107 -12.25 2.14 -3.61
N ARG A 108 -11.48 1.67 -4.60
CA ARG A 108 -11.38 0.25 -4.93
C ARG A 108 -10.17 -0.42 -4.30
N MET A 109 -9.30 0.33 -3.65
CA MET A 109 -8.18 -0.23 -2.88
C MET A 109 -8.73 -0.97 -1.67
N ILE A 110 -8.25 -2.18 -1.43
CA ILE A 110 -8.55 -2.90 -0.20
C ILE A 110 -7.29 -2.93 0.67
N PHE A 111 -7.48 -2.90 1.99
CA PHE A 111 -6.37 -2.87 2.93
C PHE A 111 -6.79 -3.41 4.28
N GLY A 112 -5.81 -3.79 5.08
CA GLY A 112 -6.05 -4.25 6.44
C GLY A 112 -4.76 -4.48 7.19
N GLY A 113 -4.87 -4.61 8.51
CA GLY A 113 -3.75 -4.89 9.40
C GLY A 113 -3.76 -6.36 9.81
N PHE A 114 -2.57 -6.96 9.82
CA PHE A 114 -2.41 -8.41 10.02
C PHE A 114 -1.29 -8.71 11.01
N VAL A 115 -1.48 -9.76 11.77
CA VAL A 115 -0.47 -10.26 12.73
C VAL A 115 0.20 -11.47 12.10
N PRO A 116 1.53 -11.44 11.86
CA PRO A 116 2.23 -12.62 11.39
C PRO A 116 2.12 -13.76 12.39
N VAL A 117 1.73 -14.94 11.93
CA VAL A 117 1.60 -16.13 12.78
C VAL A 117 2.61 -17.21 12.40
N VAL A 118 3.22 -17.09 11.22
CA VAL A 118 4.36 -17.89 10.79
C VAL A 118 5.32 -16.93 10.07
N ASP A 119 6.54 -16.88 10.53
CA ASP A 119 7.57 -16.02 9.97
C ASP A 119 8.86 -16.83 9.91
N MET A 120 9.18 -17.30 8.71
CA MET A 120 10.38 -18.11 8.44
C MET A 120 11.23 -17.40 7.41
N GLY A 121 12.54 -17.50 7.58
CA GLY A 121 13.48 -16.89 6.67
C GLY A 121 14.47 -15.99 7.37
N ASP A 122 15.32 -15.37 6.55
CA ASP A 122 16.38 -14.51 7.03
C ASP A 122 15.85 -13.11 7.28
N GLU A 123 16.17 -12.52 8.43
CA GLU A 123 15.73 -11.17 8.81
C GLU A 123 16.65 -10.06 8.30
N THR A 124 17.72 -10.39 7.62
CA THR A 124 18.70 -9.39 7.15
C THR A 124 18.23 -8.57 5.93
#